data_08d216911295eaa140f0506e749f72e1
#
_entry.id   08d216911295eaa140f0506e749f72e1
#
_cell.length_a   1.000
_cell.length_b   1.000
_cell.length_c   1.000
_cell.angle_alpha   90.00
_cell.angle_beta   90.00
_cell.angle_gamma   90.00
#
_symmetry.space_group_name_H-M   'P 1'
#
loop_
_entity.id
_entity.type
_entity.pdbx_description
1 polymer ?
#
loop_
_entity_poly.entity_id
_entity_poly.type
_entity_poly.pdbx_seq_one_letter_code
_entity_poly.pdbx_strand_id
1 'polypeptide(L)'
;LPGQTRLLLKQHLVRKHLKIMRNFRWLLVVAILAPSNAPAQLRELRPGFNLFTIQQDVQLGKETSVELQKQMKVVHNRDVDAYLNVLLVKLERSTYARTLSRDGSRGELFPFTVHAVAEKKINAFSLPGGPIFVNTGSIEACDNEAQLAGVIAHEMSHVVLRHGTKQLTAQNLVQLPLLLAGALAGHSLLGQLTQIGIGFGANSVLLKFSRTDEEQADYNGAEIMADAGYNPLELGRFFEKLEAKSGAQGSLEQFLSDHPNPGNRVAAIQDEIRQMPRRSYVEDETGQFPHIKDIVHRLPTPAKTRGNLADAEPAPSPAATVPTERPSSQFRSYRGRSFSLQYPDNWQVSGDRQANAVTIAPPAGIVEGPAGRTLVGYGLEVNYYSPASGPVDLNRDTQELIRRLKQNNPDTRIGRETRSVQVDGQPALLSTLYSRSPYRGEQEMDVLATVVRPEGLFYVVFIAPERLFDQVQPSFEDVLRSVKFF
;
A
#
# COMPACT_ATOMS: atom_id res chain seq x y z
N LEU A 1 24.28 63.38 -61.06
CA LEU A 1 23.27 63.32 -59.98
C LEU A 1 22.62 61.91 -59.74
N PRO A 2 23.38 60.79 -59.68
CA PRO A 2 22.78 59.48 -59.35
C PRO A 2 22.93 59.03 -57.87
N GLY A 3 23.57 59.80 -56.99
CA GLY A 3 23.88 59.38 -55.60
C GLY A 3 22.80 59.70 -54.57
N GLN A 4 22.03 60.74 -54.75
CA GLN A 4 21.04 61.17 -53.73
C GLN A 4 19.75 60.34 -53.73
N THR A 5 19.34 59.80 -54.86
CA THR A 5 18.11 59.00 -55.00
C THR A 5 18.26 57.62 -54.32
N ARG A 6 19.46 57.03 -54.31
CA ARG A 6 19.73 55.76 -53.65
C ARG A 6 19.74 55.85 -52.10
N LEU A 7 20.12 57.01 -51.57
CA LEU A 7 20.19 57.25 -50.13
C LEU A 7 18.78 57.44 -49.56
N LEU A 8 17.90 58.11 -50.25
CA LEU A 8 16.50 58.33 -49.84
C LEU A 8 15.66 57.02 -49.88
N LEU A 9 15.88 56.14 -50.87
CA LEU A 9 15.22 54.89 -50.97
C LEU A 9 15.67 53.96 -49.83
N LYS A 10 16.94 53.90 -49.44
CA LYS A 10 17.45 53.17 -48.32
C LYS A 10 16.86 53.62 -46.97
N GLN A 11 16.76 54.94 -46.79
CA GLN A 11 16.18 55.46 -45.54
C GLN A 11 14.68 55.22 -45.45
N HIS A 12 13.96 55.17 -46.55
CA HIS A 12 12.52 54.85 -46.56
C HIS A 12 12.24 53.41 -46.29
N LEU A 13 13.04 52.45 -46.79
CA LEU A 13 12.97 51.02 -46.53
C LEU A 13 13.32 50.70 -45.08
N VAL A 14 14.34 51.32 -44.49
CA VAL A 14 14.72 51.11 -43.10
C VAL A 14 13.63 51.61 -42.15
N ARG A 15 13.03 52.77 -42.43
CA ARG A 15 11.90 53.28 -41.61
C ARG A 15 10.66 52.42 -41.72
N LYS A 16 10.36 51.78 -42.85
CA LYS A 16 9.22 50.86 -43.01
C LYS A 16 9.44 49.57 -42.27
N HIS A 17 10.66 48.99 -42.25
CA HIS A 17 11.02 47.81 -41.52
C HIS A 17 11.01 48.05 -39.98
N LEU A 18 11.49 49.22 -39.52
CA LEU A 18 11.42 49.56 -38.09
C LEU A 18 9.98 49.72 -37.58
N LYS A 19 9.07 50.23 -38.41
CA LYS A 19 7.66 50.36 -38.04
C LYS A 19 6.95 49.04 -37.98
N ILE A 20 7.26 48.08 -38.87
CA ILE A 20 6.71 46.71 -38.86
C ILE A 20 7.23 45.96 -37.65
N MET A 21 8.53 46.05 -37.32
CA MET A 21 9.09 45.38 -36.14
C MET A 21 8.56 45.95 -34.81
N ARG A 22 8.22 47.23 -34.74
CA ARG A 22 7.65 47.84 -33.52
C ARG A 22 6.22 47.40 -33.28
N ASN A 23 5.42 47.17 -34.31
CA ASN A 23 4.07 46.66 -34.19
C ASN A 23 4.06 45.13 -33.87
N PHE A 24 5.08 44.39 -34.34
CA PHE A 24 5.22 42.96 -34.04
C PHE A 24 5.64 42.72 -32.58
N ARG A 25 6.42 43.62 -31.95
CA ARG A 25 6.78 43.49 -30.52
C ARG A 25 5.60 43.70 -29.59
N TRP A 26 4.60 44.50 -29.94
CA TRP A 26 3.37 44.66 -29.16
C TRP A 26 2.42 43.47 -29.30
N LEU A 27 2.37 42.80 -30.45
CA LEU A 27 1.60 41.59 -30.67
C LEU A 27 2.18 40.39 -29.87
N LEU A 28 3.50 40.31 -29.73
CA LEU A 28 4.16 39.28 -28.94
C LEU A 28 3.97 39.49 -27.41
N VAL A 29 3.92 40.73 -26.95
CA VAL A 29 3.70 41.05 -25.52
C VAL A 29 2.23 40.83 -25.12
N VAL A 30 1.28 41.04 -26.01
CA VAL A 30 -0.15 40.79 -25.77
C VAL A 30 -0.45 39.26 -25.77
N ALA A 31 0.28 38.48 -26.57
CA ALA A 31 0.13 37.01 -26.57
C ALA A 31 0.68 36.33 -25.30
N ILE A 32 1.63 36.96 -24.59
CA ILE A 32 2.20 36.41 -23.34
C ILE A 32 1.32 36.76 -22.11
N LEU A 33 0.42 37.73 -22.22
CA LEU A 33 -0.47 38.19 -21.14
C LEU A 33 -1.92 37.71 -21.30
N ALA A 34 -2.25 36.91 -22.31
CA ALA A 34 -3.51 36.22 -22.33
C ALA A 34 -3.46 35.16 -21.20
N PRO A 35 -4.31 35.25 -20.17
CA PRO A 35 -4.40 34.16 -19.23
C PRO A 35 -4.74 32.91 -20.05
N SER A 36 -3.86 31.90 -20.01
CA SER A 36 -4.19 30.60 -20.55
C SER A 36 -5.33 30.05 -19.68
N ASN A 37 -6.57 30.34 -20.07
CA ASN A 37 -7.75 29.61 -19.60
C ASN A 37 -7.68 28.19 -20.21
N ALA A 38 -6.59 27.47 -19.98
CA ALA A 38 -6.65 26.02 -20.08
C ALA A 38 -7.73 25.60 -19.05
N PRO A 39 -8.79 24.91 -19.46
CA PRO A 39 -9.73 24.37 -18.49
C PRO A 39 -8.90 23.59 -17.48
N ALA A 40 -9.03 23.94 -16.22
CA ALA A 40 -8.42 23.18 -15.15
C ALA A 40 -8.92 21.74 -15.30
N GLN A 41 -8.01 20.81 -15.55
CA GLN A 41 -8.33 19.40 -15.71
C GLN A 41 -8.28 18.74 -14.34
N LEU A 42 -9.34 18.00 -13.98
CA LEU A 42 -9.32 17.08 -12.85
C LEU A 42 -8.09 16.16 -12.96
N ARG A 43 -7.54 15.77 -11.84
CA ARG A 43 -6.38 14.89 -11.82
C ARG A 43 -6.71 13.56 -12.51
N GLU A 44 -5.86 13.18 -13.45
CA GLU A 44 -6.00 11.89 -14.11
C GLU A 44 -5.55 10.78 -13.15
N LEU A 45 -6.51 10.07 -12.58
CA LEU A 45 -6.25 8.90 -11.75
C LEU A 45 -6.04 7.68 -12.65
N ARG A 46 -5.03 6.88 -12.35
CA ARG A 46 -4.75 5.65 -13.07
C ARG A 46 -4.59 4.49 -12.10
N PRO A 47 -5.35 3.41 -12.26
CA PRO A 47 -5.10 2.19 -11.50
C PRO A 47 -3.70 1.69 -11.82
N GLY A 48 -2.96 1.24 -10.80
CA GLY A 48 -1.64 0.67 -10.97
C GLY A 48 -1.67 -0.69 -11.67
N PHE A 49 -0.49 -1.28 -11.88
CA PHE A 49 -0.39 -2.64 -12.38
C PHE A 49 -1.04 -3.63 -11.41
N ASN A 50 -1.89 -4.50 -11.93
CA ASN A 50 -2.68 -5.46 -11.16
C ASN A 50 -2.86 -6.74 -11.98
N LEU A 51 -2.56 -7.89 -11.38
CA LEU A 51 -2.73 -9.20 -11.99
C LEU A 51 -4.15 -9.75 -11.83
N PHE A 52 -4.90 -9.27 -10.83
CA PHE A 52 -6.28 -9.69 -10.62
C PHE A 52 -7.19 -9.08 -11.69
N THR A 53 -8.19 -9.84 -12.11
CA THR A 53 -9.33 -9.31 -12.86
C THR A 53 -10.33 -8.65 -11.90
N ILE A 54 -11.26 -7.85 -12.42
CA ILE A 54 -12.35 -7.26 -11.63
C ILE A 54 -13.20 -8.35 -10.98
N GLN A 55 -13.48 -9.43 -11.70
CA GLN A 55 -14.25 -10.57 -11.19
C GLN A 55 -13.53 -11.26 -10.03
N GLN A 56 -12.20 -11.38 -10.11
CA GLN A 56 -11.40 -11.93 -9.01
C GLN A 56 -11.37 -11.00 -7.79
N ASP A 57 -11.37 -9.68 -7.98
CA ASP A 57 -11.52 -8.73 -6.86
C ASP A 57 -12.86 -8.96 -6.16
N VAL A 58 -13.97 -9.05 -6.92
CA VAL A 58 -15.31 -9.29 -6.39
C VAL A 58 -15.40 -10.63 -5.65
N GLN A 59 -14.83 -11.69 -6.23
CA GLN A 59 -14.79 -13.01 -5.59
C GLN A 59 -14.00 -12.97 -4.28
N LEU A 60 -12.80 -12.40 -4.29
CA LEU A 60 -11.94 -12.28 -3.12
C LEU A 60 -12.63 -11.49 -1.99
N GLY A 61 -13.22 -10.34 -2.33
CA GLY A 61 -13.92 -9.51 -1.35
C GLY A 61 -15.13 -10.21 -0.74
N LYS A 62 -15.92 -10.92 -1.57
CA LYS A 62 -17.05 -11.69 -1.08
C LYS A 62 -16.63 -12.80 -0.11
N GLU A 63 -15.63 -13.60 -0.47
CA GLU A 63 -15.12 -14.68 0.37
C GLU A 63 -14.54 -14.13 1.68
N THR A 64 -13.73 -13.07 1.59
CA THR A 64 -13.11 -12.42 2.76
C THR A 64 -14.16 -11.77 3.65
N SER A 65 -15.17 -11.10 3.08
CA SER A 65 -16.26 -10.48 3.85
C SER A 65 -17.03 -11.50 4.68
N VAL A 66 -17.34 -12.67 4.11
CA VAL A 66 -18.02 -13.75 4.84
C VAL A 66 -17.17 -14.24 6.01
N GLU A 67 -15.87 -14.37 5.83
CA GLU A 67 -14.98 -14.84 6.90
C GLU A 67 -14.80 -13.79 8.00
N LEU A 68 -14.61 -12.51 7.63
CA LEU A 68 -14.48 -11.41 8.59
C LEU A 68 -15.75 -11.20 9.42
N GLN A 69 -16.94 -11.35 8.83
CA GLN A 69 -18.21 -11.22 9.56
C GLN A 69 -18.39 -12.29 10.64
N LYS A 70 -17.71 -13.44 10.57
CA LYS A 70 -17.67 -14.44 11.64
C LYS A 70 -16.77 -14.01 12.80
N GLN A 71 -15.72 -13.25 12.51
CA GLN A 71 -14.70 -12.82 13.47
C GLN A 71 -15.02 -11.47 14.11
N MET A 72 -15.72 -10.59 13.37
CA MET A 72 -16.07 -9.25 13.79
C MET A 72 -17.50 -9.18 14.28
N LYS A 73 -17.76 -8.33 15.25
CA LYS A 73 -19.13 -8.11 15.75
C LYS A 73 -19.85 -7.10 14.85
N VAL A 74 -20.43 -7.57 13.76
CA VAL A 74 -21.26 -6.72 12.89
C VAL A 74 -22.50 -6.24 13.66
N VAL A 75 -22.83 -4.95 13.51
CA VAL A 75 -24.04 -4.36 14.09
C VAL A 75 -25.24 -4.80 13.23
N HIS A 76 -26.20 -5.46 13.85
CA HIS A 76 -27.46 -5.81 13.22
C HIS A 76 -28.55 -4.90 13.80
N ASN A 77 -28.60 -3.66 13.32
CA ASN A 77 -29.61 -2.67 13.69
C ASN A 77 -30.24 -2.11 12.43
N ARG A 78 -31.56 -2.27 12.30
CA ARG A 78 -32.29 -1.92 11.09
C ARG A 78 -32.11 -0.45 10.68
N ASP A 79 -32.08 0.47 11.65
CA ASP A 79 -31.99 1.90 11.37
C ASP A 79 -30.60 2.28 10.93
N VAL A 80 -29.56 1.72 11.57
CA VAL A 80 -28.16 1.90 11.18
C VAL A 80 -27.90 1.31 9.80
N ASP A 81 -28.37 0.09 9.53
CA ASP A 81 -28.17 -0.59 8.25
C ASP A 81 -28.88 0.16 7.12
N ALA A 82 -30.13 0.60 7.36
CA ALA A 82 -30.89 1.38 6.38
C ALA A 82 -30.22 2.72 6.08
N TYR A 83 -29.75 3.41 7.12
CA TYR A 83 -29.07 4.69 6.98
C TYR A 83 -27.77 4.58 6.19
N LEU A 84 -26.89 3.64 6.54
CA LEU A 84 -25.64 3.41 5.81
C LEU A 84 -25.90 3.05 4.34
N ASN A 85 -26.93 2.23 4.08
CA ASN A 85 -27.34 1.91 2.72
C ASN A 85 -27.85 3.14 1.94
N VAL A 86 -28.57 4.05 2.57
CA VAL A 86 -29.01 5.31 1.91
C VAL A 86 -27.78 6.13 1.48
N LEU A 87 -26.79 6.27 2.36
CA LEU A 87 -25.54 6.97 2.02
C LEU A 87 -24.81 6.28 0.88
N LEU A 88 -24.64 4.95 0.97
CA LEU A 88 -23.96 4.17 -0.05
C LEU A 88 -24.62 4.30 -1.42
N VAL A 89 -25.93 4.08 -1.51
CA VAL A 89 -26.70 4.19 -2.76
C VAL A 89 -26.60 5.59 -3.36
N LYS A 90 -26.53 6.62 -2.52
CA LYS A 90 -26.36 7.99 -3.00
C LYS A 90 -24.96 8.20 -3.60
N LEU A 91 -23.92 7.70 -2.95
CA LEU A 91 -22.53 7.78 -3.44
C LEU A 91 -22.33 6.96 -4.72
N GLU A 92 -22.97 5.79 -4.84
CA GLU A 92 -22.94 4.92 -6.04
C GLU A 92 -23.50 5.58 -7.31
N ARG A 93 -24.32 6.61 -7.18
CA ARG A 93 -24.86 7.38 -8.34
C ARG A 93 -23.75 8.16 -9.04
N SER A 94 -22.68 8.46 -8.34
CA SER A 94 -21.53 9.14 -8.94
C SER A 94 -20.87 8.30 -10.04
N THR A 95 -20.51 8.96 -11.12
CA THR A 95 -19.71 8.33 -12.19
C THR A 95 -18.32 7.95 -11.70
N TYR A 96 -17.80 8.66 -10.70
CA TYR A 96 -16.50 8.40 -10.07
C TYR A 96 -16.50 7.16 -9.16
N ALA A 97 -17.66 6.64 -8.79
CA ALA A 97 -17.79 5.38 -8.05
C ALA A 97 -17.64 4.13 -8.92
N ARG A 98 -17.51 4.31 -10.25
CA ARG A 98 -17.35 3.20 -11.20
C ARG A 98 -15.91 2.78 -11.35
N THR A 99 -15.70 1.50 -11.71
CA THR A 99 -14.38 0.93 -11.98
C THR A 99 -13.59 1.82 -12.95
N LEU A 100 -12.31 2.03 -12.65
CA LEU A 100 -11.42 2.82 -13.47
C LEU A 100 -10.49 1.90 -14.26
N SER A 101 -10.47 2.07 -15.58
CA SER A 101 -9.58 1.34 -16.49
C SER A 101 -8.24 2.07 -16.67
N ARG A 102 -7.24 1.40 -17.22
CA ARG A 102 -5.89 1.99 -17.43
C ARG A 102 -5.88 3.15 -18.41
N ASP A 103 -6.84 3.21 -19.32
CA ASP A 103 -7.03 4.30 -20.28
C ASP A 103 -7.83 5.47 -19.70
N GLY A 104 -8.20 5.42 -18.41
CA GLY A 104 -8.97 6.45 -17.72
C GLY A 104 -10.49 6.31 -17.91
N SER A 105 -10.96 5.34 -18.69
CA SER A 105 -12.40 5.08 -18.87
C SER A 105 -13.04 4.55 -17.58
N ARG A 106 -14.29 4.94 -17.34
CA ARG A 106 -15.12 4.43 -16.23
C ARG A 106 -15.99 3.30 -16.74
N GLY A 107 -15.95 2.17 -16.03
CA GLY A 107 -16.67 0.94 -16.36
C GLY A 107 -17.89 0.70 -15.47
N GLU A 108 -18.05 -0.54 -15.02
CA GLU A 108 -19.17 -0.97 -14.20
C GLU A 108 -19.01 -0.54 -12.73
N LEU A 109 -20.11 -0.52 -12.02
CA LEU A 109 -20.14 -0.33 -10.57
C LEU A 109 -19.73 -1.65 -9.89
N PHE A 110 -18.85 -1.56 -8.88
CA PHE A 110 -18.62 -2.71 -8.00
C PHE A 110 -19.89 -2.99 -7.16
N PRO A 111 -20.12 -4.26 -6.76
CA PRO A 111 -21.24 -4.61 -5.86
C PRO A 111 -20.90 -4.16 -4.42
N PHE A 112 -20.96 -2.86 -4.18
CA PHE A 112 -20.65 -2.31 -2.87
C PHE A 112 -21.65 -2.77 -1.82
N THR A 113 -21.15 -3.01 -0.62
CA THR A 113 -21.92 -3.20 0.60
C THR A 113 -21.26 -2.44 1.74
N VAL A 114 -22.04 -1.97 2.71
CA VAL A 114 -21.51 -1.29 3.89
C VAL A 114 -22.04 -1.93 5.16
N HIS A 115 -21.15 -2.19 6.12
CA HIS A 115 -21.47 -2.83 7.38
C HIS A 115 -20.90 -2.01 8.55
N ALA A 116 -21.73 -1.73 9.57
CA ALA A 116 -21.23 -1.18 10.82
C ALA A 116 -20.66 -2.30 11.68
N VAL A 117 -19.51 -2.04 12.31
CA VAL A 117 -18.85 -2.96 13.25
C VAL A 117 -18.89 -2.37 14.65
N ALA A 118 -19.34 -3.15 15.63
CA ALA A 118 -19.43 -2.73 17.04
C ALA A 118 -18.02 -2.65 17.66
N GLU A 119 -17.23 -1.67 17.23
CA GLU A 119 -15.87 -1.41 17.70
C GLU A 119 -15.71 0.10 17.95
N LYS A 120 -15.24 0.48 19.15
CA LYS A 120 -15.08 1.89 19.53
C LYS A 120 -13.79 2.52 19.02
N LYS A 121 -12.85 1.71 18.52
CA LYS A 121 -11.69 2.25 17.80
C LYS A 121 -12.16 2.92 16.51
N ILE A 122 -11.60 4.08 16.20
CA ILE A 122 -11.88 4.77 14.94
C ILE A 122 -11.16 4.00 13.84
N ASN A 123 -11.93 3.38 12.96
CA ASN A 123 -11.43 2.73 11.74
C ASN A 123 -12.57 2.52 10.75
N ALA A 124 -12.23 2.50 9.47
CA ALA A 124 -13.04 2.00 8.37
C ALA A 124 -12.10 1.32 7.40
N PHE A 125 -12.58 0.35 6.66
CA PHE A 125 -11.78 -0.31 5.62
C PHE A 125 -12.68 -0.94 4.57
N SER A 126 -12.12 -1.10 3.38
CA SER A 126 -12.76 -1.76 2.25
C SER A 126 -12.00 -3.01 1.81
N LEU A 127 -12.74 -4.00 1.34
CA LEU A 127 -12.19 -5.18 0.72
C LEU A 127 -12.23 -5.05 -0.81
N PRO A 128 -11.33 -5.72 -1.54
CA PRO A 128 -11.41 -5.76 -2.98
C PRO A 128 -12.82 -6.09 -3.47
N GLY A 129 -13.27 -5.42 -4.52
CA GLY A 129 -14.54 -5.74 -5.15
C GLY A 129 -15.81 -5.28 -4.45
N GLY A 130 -15.73 -4.51 -3.33
CA GLY A 130 -16.88 -3.74 -2.86
C GLY A 130 -17.24 -3.72 -1.38
N PRO A 131 -17.01 -4.77 -0.56
CA PRO A 131 -17.43 -4.74 0.84
C PRO A 131 -16.69 -3.68 1.66
N ILE A 132 -17.43 -2.85 2.40
CA ILE A 132 -16.94 -1.77 3.26
C ILE A 132 -17.36 -2.03 4.70
N PHE A 133 -16.46 -1.83 5.64
CA PHE A 133 -16.71 -1.98 7.07
C PHE A 133 -16.39 -0.65 7.77
N VAL A 134 -17.31 -0.16 8.59
CA VAL A 134 -17.16 1.09 9.33
C VAL A 134 -17.34 0.82 10.81
N ASN A 135 -16.33 1.09 11.60
CA ASN A 135 -16.41 0.94 13.05
C ASN A 135 -17.37 1.97 13.63
N THR A 136 -18.13 1.59 14.67
CA THR A 136 -19.02 2.51 15.39
C THR A 136 -18.26 3.72 15.94
N GLY A 137 -16.99 3.56 16.31
CA GLY A 137 -16.13 4.67 16.71
C GLY A 137 -15.91 5.72 15.62
N SER A 138 -15.86 5.33 14.34
CA SER A 138 -15.77 6.26 13.21
C SER A 138 -17.09 7.04 13.02
N ILE A 139 -18.24 6.36 13.15
CA ILE A 139 -19.54 7.01 13.08
C ILE A 139 -19.69 8.05 14.21
N GLU A 140 -19.29 7.71 15.43
CA GLU A 140 -19.28 8.63 16.57
C GLU A 140 -18.32 9.80 16.38
N ALA A 141 -17.19 9.57 15.74
CA ALA A 141 -16.17 10.60 15.49
C ALA A 141 -16.57 11.62 14.43
N CYS A 142 -17.46 11.29 13.50
CA CYS A 142 -17.98 12.22 12.50
C CYS A 142 -18.84 13.31 13.16
N ASP A 143 -18.72 14.56 12.72
CA ASP A 143 -19.49 15.69 13.23
C ASP A 143 -20.84 15.82 12.49
N ASN A 144 -20.89 15.44 11.21
CA ASN A 144 -22.05 15.50 10.33
C ASN A 144 -22.10 14.30 9.37
N GLU A 145 -23.22 14.19 8.63
CA GLU A 145 -23.44 13.13 7.65
C GLU A 145 -22.39 13.15 6.52
N ALA A 146 -21.98 14.35 6.06
CA ALA A 146 -21.02 14.48 4.98
C ALA A 146 -19.63 13.95 5.37
N GLN A 147 -19.22 14.03 6.66
CA GLN A 147 -17.99 13.38 7.12
C GLN A 147 -18.07 11.86 7.02
N LEU A 148 -19.21 11.27 7.41
CA LEU A 148 -19.41 9.82 7.29
C LEU A 148 -19.50 9.39 5.81
N ALA A 149 -20.21 10.15 4.99
CA ALA A 149 -20.23 9.94 3.53
C ALA A 149 -18.82 10.03 2.94
N GLY A 150 -18.00 10.95 3.44
CA GLY A 150 -16.60 11.10 3.06
C GLY A 150 -15.76 9.86 3.39
N VAL A 151 -15.89 9.33 4.59
CA VAL A 151 -15.20 8.07 4.98
C VAL A 151 -15.62 6.93 4.04
N ILE A 152 -16.92 6.78 3.77
CA ILE A 152 -17.40 5.73 2.85
C ILE A 152 -16.88 5.97 1.43
N ALA A 153 -16.90 7.21 0.93
CA ALA A 153 -16.40 7.56 -0.40
C ALA A 153 -14.89 7.32 -0.55
N HIS A 154 -14.11 7.56 0.50
CA HIS A 154 -12.69 7.23 0.56
C HIS A 154 -12.46 5.73 0.43
N GLU A 155 -13.22 4.93 1.18
CA GLU A 155 -13.15 3.46 1.09
C GLU A 155 -13.61 2.94 -0.29
N MET A 156 -14.68 3.52 -0.85
CA MET A 156 -15.10 3.22 -2.23
C MET A 156 -13.97 3.50 -3.22
N SER A 157 -13.19 4.55 -3.00
CA SER A 157 -12.09 4.93 -3.87
C SER A 157 -10.95 3.92 -3.86
N HIS A 158 -10.62 3.34 -2.70
CA HIS A 158 -9.66 2.23 -2.63
C HIS A 158 -10.12 1.04 -3.46
N VAL A 159 -11.42 0.74 -3.48
CA VAL A 159 -12.00 -0.32 -4.32
C VAL A 159 -11.96 0.04 -5.80
N VAL A 160 -12.41 1.23 -6.19
CA VAL A 160 -12.44 1.73 -7.57
C VAL A 160 -11.04 1.73 -8.20
N LEU A 161 -10.04 2.16 -7.45
CA LEU A 161 -8.64 2.21 -7.85
C LEU A 161 -7.89 0.90 -7.61
N ARG A 162 -8.59 -0.09 -7.01
CA ARG A 162 -8.10 -1.45 -6.81
C ARG A 162 -6.81 -1.54 -5.99
N HIS A 163 -6.65 -0.63 -5.01
CA HIS A 163 -5.42 -0.49 -4.22
C HIS A 163 -5.04 -1.77 -3.47
N GLY A 164 -6.01 -2.51 -2.90
CA GLY A 164 -5.76 -3.75 -2.18
C GLY A 164 -5.12 -4.83 -3.05
N THR A 165 -5.72 -5.16 -4.20
CA THR A 165 -5.19 -6.20 -5.10
C THR A 165 -3.97 -5.73 -5.90
N LYS A 166 -3.83 -4.41 -6.17
CA LYS A 166 -2.58 -3.82 -6.66
C LYS A 166 -1.43 -4.09 -5.70
N GLN A 167 -1.66 -3.90 -4.40
CA GLN A 167 -0.66 -4.14 -3.37
C GLN A 167 -0.33 -5.63 -3.23
N LEU A 168 -1.34 -6.51 -3.25
CA LEU A 168 -1.12 -7.96 -3.32
C LEU A 168 -0.27 -8.34 -4.53
N THR A 169 -0.57 -7.77 -5.69
CA THR A 169 0.20 -7.98 -6.91
C THR A 169 1.66 -7.58 -6.73
N ALA A 170 1.90 -6.38 -6.17
CA ALA A 170 3.25 -5.87 -5.99
C ALA A 170 4.09 -6.72 -5.02
N GLN A 171 3.46 -7.30 -4.00
CA GLN A 171 4.14 -8.10 -2.99
C GLN A 171 4.31 -9.57 -3.40
N ASN A 172 3.43 -10.10 -4.26
CA ASN A 172 3.38 -11.53 -4.59
C ASN A 172 3.43 -11.78 -6.11
N LEU A 173 4.11 -10.91 -6.84
CA LEU A 173 4.13 -10.90 -8.31
C LEU A 173 4.46 -12.26 -8.94
N VAL A 174 5.24 -13.07 -8.27
CA VAL A 174 5.72 -14.36 -8.76
C VAL A 174 4.72 -15.50 -8.50
N GLN A 175 4.09 -15.50 -7.33
CA GLN A 175 3.20 -16.60 -6.90
C GLN A 175 1.77 -16.44 -7.42
N LEU A 176 1.32 -15.20 -7.59
CA LEU A 176 -0.04 -14.88 -8.00
C LEU A 176 -0.49 -15.49 -9.34
N PRO A 177 0.29 -15.52 -10.43
CA PRO A 177 -0.18 -16.06 -11.71
C PRO A 177 -0.65 -17.51 -11.59
N LEU A 178 0.05 -18.35 -10.84
CA LEU A 178 -0.31 -19.74 -10.62
C LEU A 178 -1.59 -19.88 -9.77
N LEU A 179 -1.71 -19.07 -8.72
CA LEU A 179 -2.88 -19.04 -7.85
C LEU A 179 -4.13 -18.55 -8.58
N LEU A 180 -3.99 -17.49 -9.38
CA LEU A 180 -5.11 -16.95 -10.16
C LEU A 180 -5.59 -17.93 -11.24
N ALA A 181 -4.69 -18.74 -11.81
CA ALA A 181 -5.05 -19.84 -12.71
C ALA A 181 -5.88 -20.93 -11.98
N GLY A 182 -5.53 -21.26 -10.73
CA GLY A 182 -6.30 -22.19 -9.89
C GLY A 182 -7.71 -21.67 -9.56
N ALA A 183 -7.85 -20.37 -9.33
CA ALA A 183 -9.16 -19.75 -9.08
C ALA A 183 -10.09 -19.88 -10.30
N LEU A 184 -9.55 -19.80 -11.53
CA LEU A 184 -10.31 -20.06 -12.76
C LEU A 184 -10.80 -21.51 -12.86
N ALA A 185 -10.14 -22.45 -12.16
CA ALA A 185 -10.57 -23.85 -12.07
C ALA A 185 -11.61 -24.10 -10.96
N GLY A 186 -12.17 -23.04 -10.35
CA GLY A 186 -13.24 -23.12 -9.35
C GLY A 186 -12.77 -23.29 -7.88
N HIS A 187 -11.48 -23.14 -7.61
CA HIS A 187 -10.98 -23.14 -6.24
C HIS A 187 -11.22 -21.79 -5.56
N SER A 188 -11.43 -21.79 -4.23
CA SER A 188 -11.55 -20.56 -3.43
C SER A 188 -10.29 -19.71 -3.55
N LEU A 189 -10.44 -18.46 -3.98
CA LEU A 189 -9.33 -17.52 -4.11
C LEU A 189 -8.74 -17.16 -2.74
N LEU A 190 -9.60 -16.93 -1.75
CA LEU A 190 -9.20 -16.71 -0.36
C LEU A 190 -8.40 -17.91 0.19
N GLY A 191 -8.89 -19.14 -0.03
CA GLY A 191 -8.19 -20.34 0.42
C GLY A 191 -6.80 -20.49 -0.17
N GLN A 192 -6.64 -20.19 -1.47
CA GLN A 192 -5.35 -20.25 -2.15
C GLN A 192 -4.38 -19.17 -1.64
N LEU A 193 -4.85 -17.94 -1.44
CA LEU A 193 -4.04 -16.86 -0.89
C LEU A 193 -3.61 -17.16 0.55
N THR A 194 -4.49 -17.77 1.35
CA THR A 194 -4.15 -18.21 2.71
C THR A 194 -3.05 -19.28 2.72
N GLN A 195 -3.05 -20.20 1.76
CA GLN A 195 -2.01 -21.24 1.64
C GLN A 195 -0.60 -20.65 1.42
N ILE A 196 -0.48 -19.49 0.81
CA ILE A 196 0.81 -18.79 0.64
C ILE A 196 1.08 -17.77 1.75
N GLY A 197 0.36 -17.85 2.88
CA GLY A 197 0.59 -17.02 4.07
C GLY A 197 -0.04 -15.64 4.00
N ILE A 198 -0.91 -15.34 3.03
CA ILE A 198 -1.65 -14.09 2.99
C ILE A 198 -2.85 -14.21 3.93
N GLY A 199 -2.69 -13.67 5.15
CA GLY A 199 -3.76 -13.59 6.13
C GLY A 199 -4.76 -12.46 5.81
N PHE A 200 -6.04 -12.68 6.17
CA PHE A 200 -7.14 -11.75 5.94
C PHE A 200 -7.79 -11.35 7.28
N GLY A 201 -7.00 -10.88 8.23
CA GLY A 201 -7.48 -10.32 9.50
C GLY A 201 -7.43 -8.79 9.50
N ALA A 202 -7.82 -8.17 10.61
CA ALA A 202 -7.79 -6.72 10.81
C ALA A 202 -6.40 -6.07 10.60
N ASN A 203 -5.32 -6.86 10.66
CA ASN A 203 -3.95 -6.44 10.35
C ASN A 203 -3.48 -6.90 8.96
N SER A 204 -4.41 -7.23 8.06
CA SER A 204 -4.08 -7.72 6.73
C SER A 204 -3.30 -6.69 5.92
N VAL A 205 -2.37 -7.19 5.13
CA VAL A 205 -1.64 -6.41 4.12
C VAL A 205 -2.58 -5.69 3.14
N LEU A 206 -3.77 -6.24 2.89
CA LEU A 206 -4.81 -5.63 2.04
C LEU A 206 -5.28 -4.27 2.52
N LEU A 207 -5.07 -3.93 3.78
CA LEU A 207 -5.59 -2.74 4.44
C LEU A 207 -4.52 -1.66 4.67
N LYS A 208 -3.27 -1.87 4.22
CA LYS A 208 -2.18 -0.89 4.40
C LYS A 208 -1.85 -0.25 3.07
N PHE A 209 -2.12 1.01 2.94
CA PHE A 209 -1.95 1.74 1.70
C PHE A 209 -0.70 2.63 1.72
N SER A 210 -0.18 2.96 0.53
CA SER A 210 0.88 3.95 0.41
C SER A 210 0.30 5.36 0.47
N ARG A 211 1.13 6.36 0.80
CA ARG A 211 0.69 7.78 0.77
C ARG A 211 0.13 8.20 -0.58
N THR A 212 0.64 7.64 -1.67
CA THR A 212 0.11 7.90 -3.03
C THR A 212 -1.28 7.27 -3.21
N ASP A 213 -1.51 6.07 -2.66
CA ASP A 213 -2.83 5.43 -2.70
C ASP A 213 -3.85 6.25 -1.89
N GLU A 214 -3.42 6.78 -0.73
CA GLU A 214 -4.23 7.67 0.09
C GLU A 214 -4.58 8.97 -0.63
N GLU A 215 -3.59 9.60 -1.25
CA GLU A 215 -3.82 10.82 -2.05
C GLU A 215 -4.82 10.56 -3.19
N GLN A 216 -4.69 9.44 -3.89
CA GLN A 216 -5.63 9.06 -4.95
C GLN A 216 -7.03 8.77 -4.40
N ALA A 217 -7.12 8.13 -3.23
CA ALA A 217 -8.40 7.86 -2.57
C ALA A 217 -9.08 9.15 -2.09
N ASP A 218 -8.32 10.12 -1.61
CA ASP A 218 -8.84 11.45 -1.24
C ASP A 218 -9.42 12.20 -2.44
N TYR A 219 -8.72 12.22 -3.57
CA TYR A 219 -9.21 12.89 -4.78
C TYR A 219 -10.47 12.23 -5.34
N ASN A 220 -10.43 10.93 -5.58
CA ASN A 220 -11.61 10.24 -6.11
C ASN A 220 -12.78 10.25 -5.10
N GLY A 221 -12.48 10.19 -3.80
CA GLY A 221 -13.49 10.30 -2.74
C GLY A 221 -14.17 11.67 -2.72
N ALA A 222 -13.38 12.74 -2.87
CA ALA A 222 -13.91 14.11 -3.00
C ALA A 222 -14.77 14.27 -4.27
N GLU A 223 -14.36 13.68 -5.40
CA GLU A 223 -15.14 13.65 -6.64
C GLU A 223 -16.46 12.90 -6.46
N ILE A 224 -16.45 11.72 -5.79
CA ILE A 224 -17.66 10.95 -5.47
C ILE A 224 -18.61 11.78 -4.61
N MET A 225 -18.10 12.41 -3.54
CA MET A 225 -18.90 13.26 -2.64
C MET A 225 -19.53 14.44 -3.38
N ALA A 226 -18.73 15.18 -4.15
CA ALA A 226 -19.19 16.34 -4.89
C ALA A 226 -20.27 15.97 -5.92
N ASP A 227 -20.10 14.86 -6.64
CA ASP A 227 -21.07 14.38 -7.62
C ASP A 227 -22.36 13.89 -6.94
N ALA A 228 -22.24 13.31 -5.75
CA ALA A 228 -23.37 12.94 -4.89
C ALA A 228 -24.01 14.13 -4.16
N GLY A 229 -23.45 15.35 -4.24
CA GLY A 229 -24.00 16.57 -3.64
C GLY A 229 -23.59 16.82 -2.19
N TYR A 230 -22.69 16.03 -1.62
CA TYR A 230 -22.10 16.28 -0.29
C TYR A 230 -20.94 17.27 -0.38
N ASN A 231 -20.71 18.02 0.71
CA ASN A 231 -19.55 18.90 0.82
C ASN A 231 -18.25 18.09 0.89
N PRO A 232 -17.43 18.06 -0.18
CA PRO A 232 -16.24 17.22 -0.21
C PRO A 232 -15.13 17.69 0.74
N LEU A 233 -15.17 18.94 1.22
CA LEU A 233 -14.24 19.43 2.25
C LEU A 233 -14.37 18.70 3.58
N GLU A 234 -15.55 18.14 3.86
CA GLU A 234 -15.80 17.41 5.11
C GLU A 234 -14.95 16.14 5.23
N LEU A 235 -14.57 15.53 4.11
CA LEU A 235 -13.59 14.43 4.10
C LEU A 235 -12.24 14.87 4.70
N GLY A 236 -11.69 15.97 4.18
CA GLY A 236 -10.42 16.50 4.70
C GLY A 236 -10.52 16.95 6.14
N ARG A 237 -11.60 17.66 6.51
CA ARG A 237 -11.84 18.11 7.89
C ARG A 237 -11.93 16.95 8.90
N PHE A 238 -12.55 15.84 8.50
CA PHE A 238 -12.58 14.63 9.33
C PHE A 238 -11.17 14.14 9.63
N PHE A 239 -10.32 13.99 8.63
CA PHE A 239 -8.96 13.50 8.81
C PHE A 239 -8.08 14.48 9.59
N GLU A 240 -8.17 15.80 9.33
CA GLU A 240 -7.45 16.81 10.14
C GLU A 240 -7.83 16.75 11.61
N LYS A 241 -9.12 16.60 11.89
CA LYS A 241 -9.62 16.45 13.27
C LYS A 241 -9.03 15.22 13.94
N LEU A 242 -8.90 14.11 13.22
CA LEU A 242 -8.30 12.89 13.75
C LEU A 242 -6.80 13.08 14.03
N GLU A 243 -6.09 13.71 13.13
CA GLU A 243 -4.66 14.01 13.31
C GLU A 243 -4.40 14.93 14.51
N ALA A 244 -5.20 15.96 14.69
CA ALA A 244 -5.11 16.86 15.83
C ALA A 244 -5.32 16.14 17.17
N LYS A 245 -6.05 15.02 17.17
CA LYS A 245 -6.29 14.17 18.35
C LYS A 245 -5.27 13.04 18.54
N SER A 246 -4.36 12.82 17.61
CA SER A 246 -3.44 11.68 17.58
C SER A 246 -2.42 11.65 18.75
N GLY A 247 -2.32 12.72 19.54
CA GLY A 247 -1.52 12.75 20.78
C GLY A 247 -2.22 12.21 22.05
N ALA A 248 -3.50 11.86 21.98
CA ALA A 248 -4.32 11.47 23.13
C ALA A 248 -5.01 10.11 22.92
N GLN A 249 -4.31 9.01 23.20
CA GLN A 249 -4.81 7.65 23.33
C GLN A 249 -5.01 6.81 22.04
N GLY A 250 -4.49 5.57 22.10
CA GLY A 250 -4.42 4.48 21.12
C GLY A 250 -5.66 4.06 20.28
N SER A 251 -6.75 4.84 20.28
CA SER A 251 -7.94 4.57 19.47
C SER A 251 -7.79 4.97 17.98
N LEU A 252 -6.77 5.78 17.66
CA LEU A 252 -6.48 6.29 16.32
C LEU A 252 -5.28 5.61 15.66
N GLU A 253 -4.48 4.89 16.44
CA GLU A 253 -3.21 4.32 15.99
C GLU A 253 -3.40 3.36 14.81
N GLN A 254 -4.45 2.54 14.87
CA GLN A 254 -4.76 1.61 13.79
C GLN A 254 -5.17 2.35 12.50
N PHE A 255 -6.06 3.33 12.62
CA PHE A 255 -6.51 4.11 11.46
C PHE A 255 -5.34 4.82 10.75
N LEU A 256 -4.47 5.52 11.52
CA LEU A 256 -3.32 6.22 10.96
C LEU A 256 -2.24 5.26 10.43
N SER A 257 -2.20 4.01 10.92
CA SER A 257 -1.33 2.95 10.40
C SER A 257 -1.83 2.41 9.06
N ASP A 258 -3.15 2.28 8.91
CA ASP A 258 -3.78 1.74 7.71
C ASP A 258 -3.90 2.84 6.62
N HIS A 259 -4.12 4.10 7.05
CA HIS A 259 -4.29 5.27 6.20
C HIS A 259 -3.25 6.36 6.52
N PRO A 260 -1.98 6.19 6.10
CA PRO A 260 -0.93 7.16 6.40
C PRO A 260 -1.19 8.49 5.69
N ASN A 261 -1.06 9.60 6.45
CA ASN A 261 -1.30 10.94 5.92
C ASN A 261 -0.43 11.24 4.68
N PRO A 262 -1.04 11.56 3.51
CA PRO A 262 -0.31 11.94 2.31
C PRO A 262 0.26 13.36 2.35
N GLY A 263 -0.07 14.17 3.38
CA GLY A 263 0.32 15.57 3.51
C GLY A 263 -0.88 16.48 3.78
N ASN A 264 -0.90 17.66 3.18
CA ASN A 264 -2.00 18.62 3.39
C ASN A 264 -3.26 18.20 2.61
N ARG A 265 -4.04 17.27 3.16
CA ARG A 265 -5.24 16.67 2.55
C ARG A 265 -6.30 17.74 2.23
N VAL A 266 -6.57 18.66 3.16
CA VAL A 266 -7.61 19.69 2.96
C VAL A 266 -7.27 20.60 1.80
N ALA A 267 -6.03 21.10 1.73
CA ALA A 267 -5.63 21.95 0.60
C ALA A 267 -5.66 21.18 -0.73
N ALA A 268 -5.25 19.92 -0.74
CA ALA A 268 -5.28 19.08 -1.93
C ALA A 268 -6.72 18.85 -2.43
N ILE A 269 -7.65 18.55 -1.51
CA ILE A 269 -9.08 18.42 -1.82
C ILE A 269 -9.68 19.76 -2.28
N GLN A 270 -9.30 20.89 -1.65
CA GLN A 270 -9.74 22.23 -2.10
C GLN A 270 -9.27 22.53 -3.53
N ASP A 271 -8.05 22.14 -3.87
CA ASP A 271 -7.51 22.32 -5.22
C ASP A 271 -8.31 21.50 -6.25
N GLU A 272 -8.66 20.27 -5.92
CA GLU A 272 -9.48 19.40 -6.76
C GLU A 272 -10.87 19.96 -6.97
N ILE A 273 -11.54 20.38 -5.89
CA ILE A 273 -12.89 20.95 -5.95
C ILE A 273 -12.94 22.24 -6.81
N ARG A 274 -11.88 23.07 -6.79
CA ARG A 274 -11.83 24.26 -7.64
C ARG A 274 -11.87 23.93 -9.13
N GLN A 275 -11.53 22.72 -9.51
CA GLN A 275 -11.54 22.25 -10.91
C GLN A 275 -12.89 21.64 -11.30
N MET A 276 -13.73 21.33 -10.30
CA MET A 276 -15.07 20.77 -10.52
C MET A 276 -16.11 21.87 -10.85
N PRO A 277 -17.17 21.51 -11.56
CA PRO A 277 -18.29 22.42 -11.75
C PRO A 277 -18.84 22.91 -10.39
N ARG A 278 -19.09 24.22 -10.28
CA ARG A 278 -19.66 24.78 -9.04
C ARG A 278 -21.03 24.19 -8.78
N ARG A 279 -21.22 23.64 -7.57
CA ARG A 279 -22.46 23.04 -7.08
C ARG A 279 -22.75 23.55 -5.67
N SER A 280 -24.01 23.49 -5.26
CA SER A 280 -24.37 23.63 -3.85
C SER A 280 -24.19 22.27 -3.18
N TYR A 281 -23.52 22.26 -2.05
CA TYR A 281 -23.26 21.05 -1.27
C TYR A 281 -24.01 21.07 0.04
N VAL A 282 -24.32 19.88 0.56
CA VAL A 282 -24.95 19.69 1.86
C VAL A 282 -24.01 18.97 2.83
N GLU A 283 -24.16 19.23 4.13
CA GLU A 283 -23.44 18.55 5.20
C GLU A 283 -24.33 17.50 5.89
N ASP A 284 -25.63 17.70 5.88
CA ASP A 284 -26.66 16.77 6.37
C ASP A 284 -27.89 16.86 5.47
N GLU A 285 -28.18 15.81 4.71
CA GLU A 285 -29.34 15.76 3.82
C GLU A 285 -30.48 14.98 4.44
N THR A 286 -30.19 13.93 5.18
CA THR A 286 -31.21 13.05 5.73
C THR A 286 -31.80 13.58 7.01
N GLY A 287 -31.11 14.46 7.74
CA GLY A 287 -31.47 14.90 9.08
C GLY A 287 -31.46 13.79 10.13
N GLN A 288 -31.01 12.58 9.76
CA GLN A 288 -31.05 11.40 10.64
C GLN A 288 -29.70 11.14 11.36
N PHE A 289 -28.63 11.77 10.92
CA PHE A 289 -27.32 11.48 11.44
C PHE A 289 -27.19 11.59 12.97
N PRO A 290 -27.77 12.63 13.65
CA PRO A 290 -27.75 12.70 15.12
C PRO A 290 -28.44 11.51 15.78
N HIS A 291 -29.55 11.04 15.20
CA HIS A 291 -30.29 9.88 15.71
C HIS A 291 -29.47 8.59 15.56
N ILE A 292 -28.81 8.41 14.42
CA ILE A 292 -27.93 7.26 14.18
C ILE A 292 -26.74 7.27 15.15
N LYS A 293 -26.11 8.42 15.38
CA LYS A 293 -25.06 8.55 16.40
C LYS A 293 -25.54 8.14 17.78
N ASP A 294 -26.75 8.55 18.16
CA ASP A 294 -27.32 8.20 19.46
C ASP A 294 -27.60 6.69 19.57
N ILE A 295 -28.10 6.04 18.52
CA ILE A 295 -28.23 4.58 18.47
C ILE A 295 -26.86 3.93 18.65
N VAL A 296 -25.88 4.33 17.86
CA VAL A 296 -24.51 3.75 17.87
C VAL A 296 -23.83 3.96 19.24
N HIS A 297 -24.03 5.11 19.86
CA HIS A 297 -23.51 5.42 21.20
C HIS A 297 -24.07 4.49 22.28
N ARG A 298 -25.34 4.13 22.18
CA ARG A 298 -26.02 3.22 23.12
C ARG A 298 -25.76 1.75 22.86
N LEU A 299 -25.14 1.38 21.73
CA LEU A 299 -24.79 -0.01 21.49
C LEU A 299 -23.84 -0.51 22.60
N PRO A 300 -24.11 -1.69 23.16
CA PRO A 300 -23.23 -2.23 24.18
C PRO A 300 -21.81 -2.33 23.61
N THR A 301 -20.89 -1.63 24.25
CA THR A 301 -19.48 -1.85 23.99
C THR A 301 -19.24 -3.34 24.19
N PRO A 302 -18.62 -4.04 23.23
CA PRO A 302 -18.26 -5.43 23.47
C PRO A 302 -17.51 -5.46 24.81
N ALA A 303 -18.04 -6.19 25.79
CA ALA A 303 -17.24 -6.49 26.96
C ALA A 303 -15.89 -6.91 26.40
N LYS A 304 -14.79 -6.39 26.96
CA LYS A 304 -13.44 -6.86 26.61
C LYS A 304 -13.48 -8.36 26.78
N THR A 305 -13.91 -9.05 25.73
CA THR A 305 -13.73 -10.48 25.67
C THR A 305 -12.22 -10.60 25.79
N ARG A 306 -11.76 -11.30 26.81
CA ARG A 306 -10.36 -11.71 26.91
C ARG A 306 -10.02 -12.53 25.66
N GLY A 307 -9.87 -11.88 24.54
CA GLY A 307 -9.80 -12.43 23.21
C GLY A 307 -10.00 -11.37 22.11
N ASN A 308 -9.80 -10.08 22.39
CA ASN A 308 -9.61 -9.10 21.32
C ASN A 308 -8.32 -9.44 20.61
N LEU A 309 -8.44 -9.93 19.38
CA LEU A 309 -7.32 -10.17 18.45
C LEU A 309 -6.45 -8.92 18.20
N ALA A 310 -6.84 -7.75 18.69
CA ALA A 310 -6.07 -6.51 18.61
C ALA A 310 -5.35 -6.15 19.93
N ASP A 311 -5.81 -6.67 21.10
CA ASP A 311 -5.15 -6.55 22.42
C ASP A 311 -4.77 -7.93 23.00
N ALA A 312 -5.05 -9.01 22.30
CA ALA A 312 -4.31 -10.20 22.52
C ALA A 312 -2.87 -9.87 22.05
N GLU A 313 -2.01 -9.51 22.97
CA GLU A 313 -0.73 -10.21 22.90
C GLU A 313 -1.15 -11.63 22.52
N PRO A 314 -0.75 -12.12 21.33
CA PRO A 314 -1.13 -13.46 20.90
C PRO A 314 -0.88 -14.32 22.11
N ALA A 315 -1.90 -15.10 22.54
CA ALA A 315 -1.69 -16.10 23.55
C ALA A 315 -0.39 -16.75 23.13
N PRO A 316 0.65 -16.76 24.00
CA PRO A 316 1.97 -17.13 23.55
C PRO A 316 1.79 -18.45 22.83
N SER A 317 1.88 -18.42 21.51
CA SER A 317 2.08 -19.64 20.72
C SER A 317 3.15 -20.38 21.48
N PRO A 318 3.03 -21.68 21.77
CA PRO A 318 3.98 -22.39 22.60
C PRO A 318 5.34 -21.91 22.15
N ALA A 319 6.04 -21.19 23.05
CA ALA A 319 7.13 -20.28 22.70
C ALA A 319 8.06 -21.04 21.78
N ALA A 320 8.13 -20.61 20.52
CA ALA A 320 9.00 -21.26 19.56
C ALA A 320 10.38 -21.32 20.22
N THR A 321 10.85 -22.51 20.47
CA THR A 321 12.16 -22.71 21.08
C THR A 321 13.20 -22.48 19.99
N VAL A 322 14.25 -21.74 20.32
CA VAL A 322 15.37 -21.54 19.42
C VAL A 322 15.86 -22.92 18.95
N PRO A 323 16.02 -23.12 17.63
CA PRO A 323 16.50 -24.37 17.09
C PRO A 323 17.84 -24.78 17.72
N THR A 324 17.96 -26.02 18.15
CA THR A 324 19.23 -26.60 18.59
C THR A 324 19.96 -27.26 17.42
N GLU A 325 19.26 -27.47 16.31
CA GLU A 325 19.78 -28.10 15.11
C GLU A 325 20.75 -27.16 14.40
N ARG A 326 21.96 -27.66 14.15
CA ARG A 326 23.00 -26.93 13.40
C ARG A 326 22.86 -27.21 11.91
N PRO A 327 23.33 -26.27 11.04
CA PRO A 327 23.45 -26.54 9.62
C PRO A 327 24.33 -27.79 9.40
N SER A 328 23.87 -28.68 8.54
CA SER A 328 24.67 -29.83 8.10
C SER A 328 25.90 -29.37 7.32
N SER A 329 26.99 -30.14 7.41
CA SER A 329 28.17 -29.96 6.56
C SER A 329 27.99 -30.53 5.14
N GLN A 330 26.89 -31.24 4.90
CA GLN A 330 26.52 -31.71 3.56
C GLN A 330 25.62 -30.67 2.90
N PHE A 331 25.82 -30.42 1.62
CA PHE A 331 25.08 -29.38 0.89
C PHE A 331 24.28 -29.97 -0.27
N ARG A 332 23.11 -29.39 -0.52
CA ARG A 332 22.28 -29.59 -1.72
C ARG A 332 22.31 -28.34 -2.58
N SER A 333 22.09 -28.52 -3.87
CA SER A 333 22.02 -27.39 -4.80
C SER A 333 20.57 -26.93 -4.99
N TYR A 334 20.37 -25.61 -4.89
CA TYR A 334 19.17 -24.93 -5.39
C TYR A 334 19.50 -24.23 -6.71
N ARG A 335 18.62 -24.34 -7.68
CA ARG A 335 18.70 -23.61 -8.94
C ARG A 335 17.40 -22.84 -9.17
N GLY A 336 17.49 -21.53 -9.10
CA GLY A 336 16.44 -20.58 -9.49
C GLY A 336 16.51 -20.20 -10.96
N ARG A 337 15.80 -19.14 -11.33
CA ARG A 337 15.72 -18.64 -12.71
C ARG A 337 17.01 -17.94 -13.16
N SER A 338 17.64 -17.15 -12.29
CA SER A 338 18.80 -16.29 -12.61
C SER A 338 19.99 -16.52 -11.70
N PHE A 339 19.88 -17.44 -10.74
CA PHE A 339 20.95 -17.79 -9.82
C PHE A 339 20.85 -19.24 -9.37
N SER A 340 21.96 -19.75 -8.84
CA SER A 340 22.00 -21.00 -8.06
C SER A 340 22.84 -20.80 -6.81
N LEU A 341 22.60 -21.63 -5.79
CA LEU A 341 23.39 -21.69 -4.58
C LEU A 341 23.39 -23.10 -3.98
N GLN A 342 24.28 -23.34 -3.05
CA GLN A 342 24.28 -24.57 -2.23
C GLN A 342 23.80 -24.22 -0.82
N TYR A 343 23.08 -25.14 -0.19
CA TYR A 343 22.52 -24.97 1.15
C TYR A 343 22.62 -26.27 1.96
N PRO A 344 22.65 -26.22 3.29
CA PRO A 344 22.72 -27.40 4.16
C PRO A 344 21.59 -28.39 3.86
N ASP A 345 21.90 -29.68 3.73
CA ASP A 345 20.95 -30.70 3.27
C ASP A 345 19.82 -31.01 4.28
N ASN A 346 20.00 -30.62 5.55
CA ASN A 346 19.00 -30.67 6.58
C ASN A 346 18.05 -29.45 6.61
N TRP A 347 18.24 -28.50 5.70
CA TRP A 347 17.33 -27.36 5.51
C TRP A 347 16.33 -27.66 4.39
N GLN A 348 15.17 -27.00 4.46
CA GLN A 348 14.09 -27.13 3.51
C GLN A 348 13.99 -25.86 2.67
N VAL A 349 13.68 -26.04 1.38
CA VAL A 349 13.42 -24.96 0.44
C VAL A 349 11.92 -24.69 0.40
N SER A 350 11.53 -23.48 0.72
CA SER A 350 10.15 -22.99 0.61
C SER A 350 10.12 -21.87 -0.43
N GLY A 351 9.20 -21.96 -1.39
CA GLY A 351 9.07 -21.04 -2.52
C GLY A 351 9.04 -21.77 -3.85
N ASP A 352 8.73 -21.04 -4.91
CA ASP A 352 8.68 -21.60 -6.26
C ASP A 352 10.08 -21.66 -6.88
N ARG A 353 10.44 -22.80 -7.45
CA ARG A 353 11.74 -22.99 -8.17
C ARG A 353 11.88 -22.06 -9.38
N GLN A 354 10.78 -21.54 -9.90
CA GLN A 354 10.79 -20.54 -11.00
C GLN A 354 10.76 -19.11 -10.49
N ALA A 355 10.58 -18.91 -9.17
CA ALA A 355 10.62 -17.61 -8.54
C ALA A 355 12.04 -17.13 -8.31
N ASN A 356 12.25 -15.82 -8.35
CA ASN A 356 13.48 -15.19 -7.92
C ASN A 356 13.54 -15.00 -6.39
N ALA A 357 12.52 -15.49 -5.67
CA ALA A 357 12.39 -15.41 -4.21
C ALA A 357 12.33 -16.82 -3.61
N VAL A 358 13.21 -17.11 -2.64
CA VAL A 358 13.26 -18.40 -1.96
C VAL A 358 13.66 -18.24 -0.51
N THR A 359 12.97 -18.99 0.36
CA THR A 359 13.35 -19.16 1.77
C THR A 359 13.96 -20.54 1.95
N ILE A 360 15.10 -20.63 2.61
CA ILE A 360 15.78 -21.88 2.91
C ILE A 360 16.10 -21.90 4.42
N ALA A 361 15.45 -22.80 5.14
CA ALA A 361 15.53 -22.83 6.59
C ALA A 361 15.31 -24.26 7.13
N PRO A 362 15.83 -24.61 8.32
CA PRO A 362 15.40 -25.82 8.97
C PRO A 362 13.92 -25.72 9.38
N PRO A 363 13.20 -26.84 9.57
CA PRO A 363 11.79 -26.79 9.95
C PRO A 363 11.49 -25.92 11.19
N ALA A 364 12.38 -25.99 12.21
CA ALA A 364 12.28 -25.16 13.41
C ALA A 364 12.74 -23.71 13.23
N GLY A 365 13.33 -23.37 12.08
CA GLY A 365 13.74 -22.02 11.72
C GLY A 365 12.60 -21.16 11.17
N ILE A 366 11.50 -21.81 10.84
CA ILE A 366 10.26 -21.16 10.40
C ILE A 366 9.31 -21.09 11.58
N VAL A 367 8.96 -19.90 11.99
CA VAL A 367 8.18 -19.65 13.21
C VAL A 367 6.86 -19.00 12.81
N GLU A 368 5.78 -19.43 13.43
CA GLU A 368 4.50 -18.76 13.30
C GLU A 368 4.50 -17.51 14.19
N GLY A 369 4.53 -16.35 13.55
CA GLY A 369 4.50 -15.04 14.20
C GLY A 369 3.08 -14.55 14.49
N PRO A 370 2.94 -13.32 15.01
CA PRO A 370 1.65 -12.71 15.27
C PRO A 370 0.77 -12.70 14.02
N ALA A 371 -0.53 -12.97 14.20
CA ALA A 371 -1.53 -13.04 13.14
C ALA A 371 -1.29 -14.12 12.08
N GLY A 372 -0.65 -15.26 12.45
CA GLY A 372 -0.42 -16.38 11.54
C GLY A 372 0.63 -16.10 10.46
N ARG A 373 1.47 -15.08 10.64
CA ARG A 373 2.58 -14.80 9.72
C ARG A 373 3.67 -15.84 9.91
N THR A 374 4.13 -16.41 8.81
CA THR A 374 5.34 -17.19 8.81
C THR A 374 6.54 -16.24 8.85
N LEU A 375 7.38 -16.39 9.88
CA LEU A 375 8.61 -15.63 10.06
C LEU A 375 9.81 -16.58 9.97
N VAL A 376 10.88 -16.11 9.39
CA VAL A 376 12.15 -16.83 9.41
C VAL A 376 12.95 -16.28 10.58
N GLY A 377 13.10 -17.06 11.63
CA GLY A 377 13.94 -16.72 12.78
C GLY A 377 15.31 -17.38 12.72
N TYR A 378 15.47 -18.35 11.80
CA TYR A 378 16.73 -19.03 11.57
C TYR A 378 16.77 -19.64 10.16
N GLY A 379 17.63 -19.14 9.29
CA GLY A 379 17.72 -19.58 7.91
C GLY A 379 18.25 -18.49 6.98
N LEU A 380 17.79 -18.53 5.73
CA LEU A 380 18.11 -17.49 4.76
C LEU A 380 16.93 -17.21 3.82
N GLU A 381 16.85 -15.97 3.34
CA GLU A 381 15.94 -15.53 2.30
C GLU A 381 16.72 -14.93 1.14
N VAL A 382 16.34 -15.30 -0.07
CA VAL A 382 16.88 -14.74 -1.31
C VAL A 382 15.77 -14.06 -2.07
N ASN A 383 16.03 -12.85 -2.58
CA ASN A 383 15.06 -12.14 -3.40
C ASN A 383 15.75 -11.04 -4.24
N TYR A 384 14.94 -10.32 -5.03
CA TYR A 384 15.34 -9.14 -5.79
C TYR A 384 14.57 -7.91 -5.33
N TYR A 385 15.30 -6.83 -5.15
CA TYR A 385 14.72 -5.51 -4.92
C TYR A 385 14.75 -4.71 -6.22
N SER A 386 13.61 -4.19 -6.64
CA SER A 386 13.50 -3.30 -7.80
C SER A 386 13.34 -1.86 -7.33
N PRO A 387 14.26 -0.94 -7.66
CA PRO A 387 14.13 0.47 -7.32
C PRO A 387 12.94 1.10 -8.05
N ALA A 388 12.35 2.14 -7.45
CA ALA A 388 11.19 2.83 -8.00
C ALA A 388 11.50 3.61 -9.29
N SER A 389 12.76 3.99 -9.52
CA SER A 389 13.19 4.76 -10.69
C SER A 389 14.69 4.61 -10.98
N GLY A 390 15.03 4.64 -12.25
CA GLY A 390 16.41 4.62 -12.73
C GLY A 390 17.11 3.25 -12.71
N PRO A 391 18.35 3.19 -13.20
CA PRO A 391 19.16 1.96 -13.15
C PRO A 391 19.52 1.60 -11.70
N VAL A 392 19.70 0.30 -11.45
CA VAL A 392 20.08 -0.21 -10.13
C VAL A 392 21.49 0.29 -9.77
N ASP A 393 21.61 0.85 -8.56
CA ASP A 393 22.86 1.29 -7.96
C ASP A 393 23.12 0.56 -6.65
N LEU A 394 24.32 -0.03 -6.51
CA LEU A 394 24.61 -0.90 -5.38
C LEU A 394 24.49 -0.20 -4.03
N ASN A 395 25.06 1.00 -3.89
CA ASN A 395 25.07 1.71 -2.60
C ASN A 395 23.70 2.33 -2.29
N ARG A 396 23.14 3.08 -3.23
CA ARG A 396 21.86 3.75 -3.07
C ARG A 396 20.75 2.74 -2.77
N ASP A 397 20.65 1.68 -3.56
CA ASP A 397 19.53 0.75 -3.49
C ASP A 397 19.70 -0.25 -2.33
N THR A 398 20.92 -0.55 -1.90
CA THR A 398 21.15 -1.24 -0.62
C THR A 398 20.66 -0.40 0.57
N GLN A 399 20.98 0.89 0.59
CA GLN A 399 20.50 1.79 1.65
C GLN A 399 18.96 1.93 1.64
N GLU A 400 18.35 1.97 0.44
CA GLU A 400 16.90 2.01 0.31
C GLU A 400 16.25 0.71 0.78
N LEU A 401 16.81 -0.44 0.43
CA LEU A 401 16.36 -1.75 0.92
C LEU A 401 16.43 -1.83 2.44
N ILE A 402 17.57 -1.45 3.05
CA ILE A 402 17.72 -1.41 4.51
C ILE A 402 16.68 -0.48 5.16
N ARG A 403 16.42 0.70 4.57
CA ARG A 403 15.40 1.62 5.06
C ARG A 403 14.00 0.99 5.04
N ARG A 404 13.64 0.25 3.99
CA ARG A 404 12.37 -0.49 3.89
C ARG A 404 12.28 -1.63 4.90
N LEU A 405 13.35 -2.40 5.08
CA LEU A 405 13.40 -3.45 6.10
C LEU A 405 13.17 -2.85 7.50
N LYS A 406 13.78 -1.70 7.78
CA LYS A 406 13.57 -0.98 9.04
C LYS A 406 12.15 -0.41 9.19
N GLN A 407 11.51 0.04 8.11
CA GLN A 407 10.09 0.48 8.14
C GLN A 407 9.15 -0.68 8.48
N ASN A 408 9.45 -1.88 7.98
CA ASN A 408 8.68 -3.09 8.26
C ASN A 408 8.96 -3.69 9.65
N ASN A 409 10.14 -3.43 10.20
CA ASN A 409 10.54 -3.82 11.54
C ASN A 409 11.24 -2.62 12.24
N PRO A 410 10.48 -1.76 12.93
CA PRO A 410 11.00 -0.52 13.55
C PRO A 410 12.10 -0.76 14.59
N ASP A 411 12.16 -1.93 15.22
CA ASP A 411 13.18 -2.31 16.18
C ASP A 411 14.55 -2.60 15.52
N THR A 412 14.60 -2.64 14.17
CA THR A 412 15.83 -2.93 13.44
C THR A 412 16.88 -1.84 13.65
N ARG A 413 18.06 -2.24 14.11
CA ARG A 413 19.26 -1.42 14.22
C ARG A 413 20.28 -1.84 13.19
N ILE A 414 20.92 -0.87 12.56
CA ILE A 414 21.97 -1.11 11.57
C ILE A 414 23.30 -1.23 12.31
N GLY A 415 24.05 -2.28 12.02
CA GLY A 415 25.44 -2.47 12.50
C GLY A 415 26.36 -1.37 11.97
N ARG A 416 27.51 -1.22 12.63
CA ARG A 416 28.43 -0.09 12.37
C ARG A 416 29.13 -0.16 11.01
N GLU A 417 29.22 -1.33 10.38
CA GLU A 417 30.03 -1.53 9.18
C GLU A 417 29.25 -2.22 8.05
N THR A 418 29.20 -1.55 6.89
CA THR A 418 28.90 -2.18 5.61
C THR A 418 30.25 -2.49 4.93
N ARG A 419 30.50 -3.76 4.61
CA ARG A 419 31.74 -4.22 3.98
C ARG A 419 31.54 -4.50 2.50
N SER A 420 32.49 -4.08 1.68
CA SER A 420 32.55 -4.46 0.26
C SER A 420 33.17 -5.84 0.12
N VAL A 421 32.50 -6.71 -0.61
CA VAL A 421 32.94 -8.09 -0.92
C VAL A 421 32.65 -8.39 -2.38
N GLN A 422 32.97 -9.61 -2.80
CA GLN A 422 32.58 -10.12 -4.12
C GLN A 422 31.72 -11.38 -3.97
N VAL A 423 30.69 -11.48 -4.79
CA VAL A 423 29.84 -12.67 -4.92
C VAL A 423 29.79 -13.04 -6.40
N ASP A 424 30.27 -14.23 -6.73
CA ASP A 424 30.47 -14.70 -8.11
C ASP A 424 31.20 -13.66 -9.00
N GLY A 425 32.29 -13.08 -8.47
CA GLY A 425 33.08 -12.06 -9.15
C GLY A 425 32.41 -10.69 -9.32
N GLN A 426 31.20 -10.50 -8.82
CA GLN A 426 30.46 -9.23 -8.87
C GLN A 426 30.65 -8.43 -7.59
N PRO A 427 30.77 -7.09 -7.67
CA PRO A 427 30.80 -6.24 -6.49
C PRO A 427 29.54 -6.43 -5.64
N ALA A 428 29.72 -6.57 -4.34
CA ALA A 428 28.65 -6.81 -3.38
C ALA A 428 28.87 -6.02 -2.08
N LEU A 429 27.80 -5.75 -1.36
CA LEU A 429 27.86 -5.18 -0.02
C LEU A 429 27.30 -6.18 1.00
N LEU A 430 27.99 -6.27 2.14
CA LEU A 430 27.49 -6.97 3.34
C LEU A 430 27.15 -5.96 4.41
N SER A 431 25.92 -5.98 4.88
CA SER A 431 25.42 -5.12 5.97
C SER A 431 24.87 -5.99 7.09
N THR A 432 25.24 -5.69 8.34
CA THR A 432 24.70 -6.38 9.51
C THR A 432 23.53 -5.59 10.08
N LEU A 433 22.43 -6.28 10.37
CA LEU A 433 21.23 -5.73 10.99
C LEU A 433 20.97 -6.49 12.29
N TYR A 434 20.37 -5.80 13.25
CA TYR A 434 19.96 -6.40 14.53
C TYR A 434 18.49 -6.07 14.74
N SER A 435 17.71 -7.06 15.13
CA SER A 435 16.29 -6.87 15.43
C SER A 435 15.85 -7.78 16.58
N ARG A 436 14.57 -7.69 16.95
CA ARG A 436 13.99 -8.64 17.90
C ARG A 436 13.71 -9.94 17.18
N SER A 437 14.23 -11.05 17.70
CA SER A 437 13.96 -12.38 17.15
C SER A 437 12.50 -12.80 17.39
N PRO A 438 11.90 -13.58 16.48
CA PRO A 438 10.60 -14.22 16.73
C PRO A 438 10.65 -15.26 17.87
N TYR A 439 11.85 -15.69 18.26
CA TYR A 439 12.03 -16.52 19.47
C TYR A 439 11.97 -15.65 20.72
N ARG A 440 11.15 -16.01 21.68
CA ARG A 440 10.89 -15.20 22.88
C ARG A 440 12.15 -14.87 23.67
N GLY A 441 12.41 -13.58 23.86
CA GLY A 441 13.53 -13.07 24.68
C GLY A 441 14.88 -13.06 23.94
N GLU A 442 14.92 -13.45 22.67
CA GLU A 442 16.14 -13.45 21.86
C GLU A 442 16.26 -12.19 21.01
N GLN A 443 17.47 -11.79 20.73
CA GLN A 443 17.84 -10.85 19.67
C GLN A 443 18.21 -11.63 18.42
N GLU A 444 18.03 -11.01 17.27
CA GLU A 444 18.35 -11.56 15.96
C GLU A 444 19.47 -10.73 15.34
N MET A 445 20.38 -11.42 14.72
CA MET A 445 21.44 -10.83 13.89
C MET A 445 21.25 -11.32 12.46
N ASP A 446 21.12 -10.36 11.56
CA ASP A 446 20.94 -10.62 10.14
C ASP A 446 22.15 -10.12 9.36
N VAL A 447 22.60 -10.89 8.38
CA VAL A 447 23.59 -10.43 7.41
C VAL A 447 22.94 -10.33 6.04
N LEU A 448 22.82 -9.11 5.57
CA LEU A 448 22.29 -8.77 4.26
C LEU A 448 23.43 -8.67 3.26
N ALA A 449 23.46 -9.53 2.25
CA ALA A 449 24.34 -9.45 1.08
C ALA A 449 23.54 -8.89 -0.11
N THR A 450 24.08 -7.89 -0.82
CA THR A 450 23.44 -7.28 -1.99
C THR A 450 24.35 -7.24 -3.19
N VAL A 451 23.80 -7.49 -4.40
CA VAL A 451 24.55 -7.53 -5.68
C VAL A 451 23.67 -6.91 -6.78
N VAL A 452 24.24 -6.05 -7.61
CA VAL A 452 23.52 -5.49 -8.78
C VAL A 452 23.40 -6.56 -9.87
N ARG A 453 22.18 -6.79 -10.36
CA ARG A 453 21.87 -7.72 -11.45
C ARG A 453 20.93 -7.06 -12.47
N PRO A 454 20.80 -7.61 -13.69
CA PRO A 454 19.84 -7.09 -14.67
C PRO A 454 18.39 -7.10 -14.19
N GLU A 455 18.03 -8.08 -13.34
CA GLU A 455 16.69 -8.27 -12.79
C GLU A 455 16.37 -7.31 -11.63
N GLY A 456 17.38 -6.63 -11.06
CA GLY A 456 17.25 -5.77 -9.88
C GLY A 456 18.45 -5.88 -8.94
N LEU A 457 18.31 -5.38 -7.73
CA LEU A 457 19.29 -5.61 -6.67
C LEU A 457 18.99 -6.98 -6.06
N PHE A 458 19.80 -7.99 -6.42
CA PHE A 458 19.79 -9.30 -5.77
C PHE A 458 20.18 -9.15 -4.32
N TYR A 459 19.48 -9.82 -3.42
CA TYR A 459 19.89 -9.87 -2.03
C TYR A 459 19.67 -11.25 -1.39
N VAL A 460 20.51 -11.54 -0.43
CA VAL A 460 20.39 -12.68 0.48
C VAL A 460 20.41 -12.12 1.90
N VAL A 461 19.44 -12.48 2.71
CA VAL A 461 19.43 -12.21 4.16
C VAL A 461 19.69 -13.53 4.88
N PHE A 462 20.78 -13.61 5.63
CA PHE A 462 21.06 -14.69 6.58
C PHE A 462 20.54 -14.27 7.95
N ILE A 463 19.68 -15.06 8.53
CA ILE A 463 18.93 -14.77 9.74
C ILE A 463 19.27 -15.79 10.81
N ALA A 464 19.69 -15.34 11.99
CA ALA A 464 19.87 -16.23 13.14
C ALA A 464 19.72 -15.48 14.47
N PRO A 465 19.32 -16.16 15.56
CA PRO A 465 19.46 -15.62 16.90
C PRO A 465 20.92 -15.23 17.17
N GLU A 466 21.14 -14.02 17.73
CA GLU A 466 22.48 -13.45 17.92
C GLU A 466 23.43 -14.41 18.63
N ARG A 467 22.97 -15.11 19.65
CA ARG A 467 23.77 -16.09 20.40
C ARG A 467 24.21 -17.33 19.60
N LEU A 468 23.55 -17.61 18.47
CA LEU A 468 23.90 -18.74 17.58
C LEU A 468 24.72 -18.28 16.38
N PHE A 469 24.80 -16.97 16.12
CA PHE A 469 25.33 -16.44 14.87
C PHE A 469 26.77 -16.91 14.61
N ASP A 470 27.65 -16.82 15.59
CA ASP A 470 29.05 -17.27 15.45
C ASP A 470 29.18 -18.75 15.08
N GLN A 471 28.21 -19.57 15.51
CA GLN A 471 28.22 -21.01 15.23
C GLN A 471 27.75 -21.35 13.81
N VAL A 472 26.89 -20.50 13.23
CA VAL A 472 26.28 -20.73 11.92
C VAL A 472 26.90 -19.88 10.81
N GLN A 473 27.65 -18.86 11.17
CA GLN A 473 28.33 -17.98 10.23
C GLN A 473 29.18 -18.73 9.18
N PRO A 474 29.99 -19.78 9.52
CA PRO A 474 30.72 -20.50 8.50
C PRO A 474 29.82 -21.10 7.41
N SER A 475 28.67 -21.65 7.79
CA SER A 475 27.70 -22.19 6.84
C SER A 475 27.10 -21.10 5.95
N PHE A 476 26.81 -19.92 6.51
CA PHE A 476 26.33 -18.78 5.73
C PHE A 476 27.36 -18.29 4.73
N GLU A 477 28.64 -18.26 5.13
CA GLU A 477 29.74 -17.91 4.24
C GLU A 477 29.92 -18.95 3.11
N ASP A 478 29.74 -20.24 3.39
CA ASP A 478 29.76 -21.29 2.37
C ASP A 478 28.60 -21.14 1.38
N VAL A 479 27.40 -20.89 1.88
CA VAL A 479 26.24 -20.59 1.02
C VAL A 479 26.52 -19.38 0.12
N LEU A 480 27.00 -18.27 0.69
CA LEU A 480 27.27 -17.05 -0.07
C LEU A 480 28.35 -17.25 -1.15
N ARG A 481 29.42 -17.99 -0.83
CA ARG A 481 30.47 -18.36 -1.79
C ARG A 481 29.98 -19.26 -2.92
N SER A 482 28.93 -20.04 -2.67
CA SER A 482 28.36 -20.96 -3.65
C SER A 482 27.40 -20.29 -4.64
N VAL A 483 27.03 -19.05 -4.40
CA VAL A 483 26.13 -18.30 -5.30
C VAL A 483 26.76 -18.17 -6.69
N LYS A 484 26.00 -18.53 -7.71
CA LYS A 484 26.32 -18.38 -9.13
C LYS A 484 25.18 -17.72 -9.85
N PHE A 485 25.51 -16.72 -10.67
CA PHE A 485 24.56 -16.02 -11.53
C PHE A 485 24.65 -16.52 -12.98
N PHE A 486 23.53 -16.48 -13.72
CA PHE A 486 23.49 -16.88 -15.13
C PHE A 486 22.39 -16.15 -15.88
#